data_84e8e84388c728f8cabd921002bed50c
#
_entry.id   84e8e84388c728f8cabd921002bed50c
#
_cell.length_a   1.000
_cell.length_b   1.000
_cell.length_c   1.000
_cell.angle_alpha   90.00
_cell.angle_beta   90.00
_cell.angle_gamma   90.00
#
_symmetry.space_group_name_H-M   'P 1'
#
loop_
_entity.id
_entity.type
_entity.pdbx_description
1 polymer ?
#
loop_
_entity_poly.entity_id
_entity_poly.type
_entity_poly.pdbx_seq_one_letter_code
_entity_poly.pdbx_strand_id
1 'polypeptide(L)'
;MSTTPALNSMHRAMVDQEGRLVFPGEFSRRFGLTPGTEICIDEGTNGLYLRRPVESLAKIYVEPTNLCNLNCRTCIRNSWEEPLGRMSDAAFARIIEDVQAISYPLTIFFGGLGEPLFHPAIVEMVARAKDARCRVELITNGTLLSPQMSKDLIAAGLDMLWVSLDGATPESYSDIRLGACLPQVLQNIGAFRAARRAADHQVEIGIVFVAMKRNIGDLPAILRLRTRLSATISDSVWGCSPTSEASWVANGMGMSRSRP
;
A
#
# COMPACT_ATOMS: atom_id res chain seq x y z
N MET A 1 29.01 10.74 -7.20
CA MET A 1 28.43 11.79 -6.35
C MET A 1 27.01 11.37 -6.01
N SER A 2 26.80 10.94 -4.78
CA SER A 2 25.54 10.38 -4.29
C SER A 2 24.63 11.50 -3.84
N THR A 3 23.55 11.76 -4.57
CA THR A 3 22.47 12.62 -4.08
C THR A 3 21.47 11.73 -3.33
N THR A 4 21.64 11.66 -2.03
CA THR A 4 20.60 11.20 -1.11
C THR A 4 19.38 12.10 -1.30
N PRO A 5 18.16 11.56 -1.55
CA PRO A 5 16.97 12.40 -1.55
C PRO A 5 16.80 12.95 -0.13
N ALA A 6 16.73 14.25 0.00
CA ALA A 6 16.53 14.95 1.26
C ALA A 6 15.18 14.54 1.87
N LEU A 7 15.22 13.71 2.89
CA LEU A 7 14.20 13.62 3.91
C LEU A 7 14.17 14.97 4.64
N ASN A 8 13.03 15.65 4.61
CA ASN A 8 12.72 16.96 5.17
C ASN A 8 13.04 18.18 4.27
N SER A 9 12.26 18.35 3.21
CA SER A 9 11.97 19.71 2.78
C SER A 9 11.05 20.34 3.85
N MET A 10 11.65 21.12 4.74
CA MET A 10 10.90 21.89 5.74
C MET A 10 10.14 22.98 4.99
N HIS A 11 8.86 22.73 4.69
CA HIS A 11 7.99 23.75 4.13
C HIS A 11 7.62 24.72 5.24
N ARG A 12 7.74 26.03 4.99
CA ARG A 12 7.35 27.06 5.95
C ARG A 12 6.05 27.69 5.49
N ALA A 13 5.01 27.63 6.32
CA ALA A 13 3.85 28.47 6.20
C ALA A 13 4.10 29.79 6.94
N MET A 14 3.44 30.85 6.52
CA MET A 14 3.52 32.18 7.15
C MET A 14 2.17 32.55 7.72
N VAL A 15 2.18 33.32 8.79
CA VAL A 15 0.96 34.00 9.27
C VAL A 15 0.95 35.40 8.69
N ASP A 16 -0.11 35.78 7.99
CA ASP A 16 -0.24 37.11 7.40
C ASP A 16 -0.69 38.18 8.44
N GLN A 17 -0.84 39.41 7.97
CA GLN A 17 -1.21 40.54 8.84
C GLN A 17 -2.60 40.40 9.45
N GLU A 18 -3.47 39.60 8.85
CA GLU A 18 -4.83 39.28 9.35
C GLU A 18 -4.84 38.02 10.23
N GLY A 19 -3.70 37.43 10.54
CA GLY A 19 -3.58 36.24 11.39
C GLY A 19 -3.91 34.92 10.68
N ARG A 20 -3.98 34.90 9.34
CA ARG A 20 -4.31 33.71 8.55
C ARG A 20 -3.05 32.92 8.22
N LEU A 21 -3.13 31.59 8.31
CA LEU A 21 -2.05 30.70 7.91
C LEU A 21 -1.98 30.58 6.38
N VAL A 22 -0.87 31.02 5.78
CA VAL A 22 -0.66 31.02 4.34
C VAL A 22 0.35 29.92 3.97
N PHE A 23 -0.10 28.96 3.16
CA PHE A 23 0.72 27.90 2.64
C PHE A 23 1.42 28.30 1.33
N PRO A 24 2.67 27.83 1.08
CA PRO A 24 3.29 27.96 -0.23
C PRO A 24 2.40 27.35 -1.33
N GLY A 25 2.31 28.01 -2.49
CA GLY A 25 1.42 27.56 -3.57
C GLY A 25 1.77 26.16 -4.11
N GLU A 26 3.06 25.76 -4.06
CA GLU A 26 3.48 24.40 -4.40
C GLU A 26 2.94 23.37 -3.39
N PHE A 27 3.00 23.69 -2.10
CA PHE A 27 2.47 22.85 -1.03
C PHE A 27 0.93 22.71 -1.18
N SER A 28 0.22 23.81 -1.41
CA SER A 28 -1.22 23.82 -1.62
C SER A 28 -1.63 22.93 -2.79
N ARG A 29 -0.93 23.03 -3.93
CA ARG A 29 -1.20 22.15 -5.09
C ARG A 29 -0.92 20.67 -4.79
N ARG A 30 0.20 20.38 -4.14
CA ARG A 30 0.59 19.00 -3.80
C ARG A 30 -0.42 18.32 -2.88
N PHE A 31 -0.97 19.05 -1.93
CA PHE A 31 -1.93 18.54 -0.94
C PHE A 31 -3.38 18.85 -1.27
N GLY A 32 -3.68 19.41 -2.45
CA GLY A 32 -5.03 19.70 -2.91
C GLY A 32 -5.75 20.72 -2.01
N LEU A 33 -5.02 21.69 -1.46
CA LEU A 33 -5.59 22.79 -0.67
C LEU A 33 -6.03 23.89 -1.63
N THR A 34 -7.31 23.85 -2.00
CA THR A 34 -7.95 24.86 -2.86
C THR A 34 -8.73 25.87 -2.01
N PRO A 35 -9.04 27.07 -2.54
CA PRO A 35 -9.93 28.00 -1.83
C PRO A 35 -11.23 27.33 -1.41
N GLY A 36 -11.60 27.47 -0.14
CA GLY A 36 -12.75 26.81 0.45
C GLY A 36 -12.48 25.45 1.07
N THR A 37 -11.25 24.89 0.94
CA THR A 37 -10.89 23.66 1.65
C THR A 37 -10.88 23.90 3.15
N GLU A 38 -11.68 23.14 3.89
CA GLU A 38 -11.67 23.14 5.34
C GLU A 38 -10.50 22.31 5.88
N ILE A 39 -9.85 22.81 6.91
CA ILE A 39 -8.76 22.16 7.64
C ILE A 39 -9.12 22.15 9.12
N CYS A 40 -9.16 20.95 9.70
CA CYS A 40 -9.24 20.80 11.15
C CYS A 40 -7.89 21.12 11.78
N ILE A 41 -7.91 21.85 12.88
CA ILE A 41 -6.73 22.16 13.67
C ILE A 41 -6.90 21.46 15.01
N ASP A 42 -6.03 20.50 15.29
CA ASP A 42 -5.99 19.80 16.57
C ASP A 42 -4.83 20.36 17.40
N GLU A 43 -5.10 20.70 18.66
CA GLU A 43 -4.08 21.11 19.64
C GLU A 43 -3.44 19.86 20.25
N GLY A 44 -2.14 19.76 20.18
CA GLY A 44 -1.37 18.70 20.82
C GLY A 44 -0.33 19.25 21.79
N THR A 45 0.23 18.38 22.61
CA THR A 45 1.23 18.76 23.63
C THR A 45 2.48 19.43 23.05
N ASN A 46 2.79 19.22 21.78
CA ASN A 46 3.99 19.71 21.12
C ASN A 46 3.69 20.66 19.93
N GLY A 47 2.46 21.14 19.77
CA GLY A 47 2.09 22.06 18.68
C GLY A 47 0.72 21.84 18.09
N LEU A 48 0.49 22.45 16.94
CA LEU A 48 -0.74 22.34 16.17
C LEU A 48 -0.61 21.29 15.09
N TYR A 49 -1.59 20.44 14.96
CA TYR A 49 -1.71 19.44 13.89
C TYR A 49 -2.81 19.85 12.92
N LEU A 50 -2.44 19.99 11.65
CA LEU A 50 -3.36 20.31 10.58
C LEU A 50 -3.77 19.03 9.86
N ARG A 51 -5.06 18.72 9.81
CA ARG A 51 -5.59 17.58 9.08
C ARG A 51 -6.84 17.96 8.29
N ARG A 52 -7.13 17.22 7.23
CA ARG A 52 -8.44 17.33 6.59
C ARG A 52 -9.53 16.83 7.55
N PRO A 53 -10.78 17.36 7.43
CA PRO A 53 -11.92 16.77 8.11
C PRO A 53 -11.97 15.25 7.87
N VAL A 54 -12.41 14.48 8.86
CA VAL A 54 -12.55 13.02 8.76
C VAL A 54 -13.54 12.60 7.67
N GLU A 55 -14.37 13.54 7.22
CA GLU A 55 -15.31 13.38 6.11
C GLU A 55 -14.63 13.19 4.73
N SER A 56 -13.34 13.50 4.61
CA SER A 56 -12.61 13.26 3.38
C SER A 56 -12.01 11.85 3.38
N LEU A 57 -12.67 10.95 2.66
CA LEU A 57 -12.17 9.59 2.46
C LEU A 57 -10.92 9.62 1.56
N ALA A 58 -9.76 9.29 2.12
CA ALA A 58 -8.49 9.32 1.38
C ALA A 58 -8.20 8.01 0.63
N LYS A 59 -8.61 6.87 1.20
CA LYS A 59 -8.32 5.53 0.66
C LYS A 59 -9.43 4.54 0.99
N ILE A 60 -9.81 3.73 0.01
CA ILE A 60 -10.70 2.58 0.16
C ILE A 60 -9.87 1.31 0.01
N TYR A 61 -10.00 0.41 0.97
CA TYR A 61 -9.46 -0.94 0.89
C TYR A 61 -10.54 -1.85 0.29
N VAL A 62 -10.23 -2.40 -0.89
CA VAL A 62 -11.10 -3.34 -1.59
C VAL A 62 -10.47 -4.72 -1.52
N GLU A 63 -11.15 -5.68 -0.94
CA GLU A 63 -10.76 -7.08 -0.95
C GLU A 63 -11.47 -7.80 -2.10
N PRO A 64 -10.81 -8.05 -3.24
CA PRO A 64 -11.46 -8.69 -4.39
C PRO A 64 -11.85 -10.14 -4.08
N THR A 65 -11.08 -10.80 -3.25
CA THR A 65 -11.27 -12.18 -2.85
C THR A 65 -10.52 -12.51 -1.56
N ASN A 66 -11.09 -13.35 -0.72
CA ASN A 66 -10.38 -13.96 0.40
C ASN A 66 -9.77 -15.34 0.04
N LEU A 67 -9.88 -15.78 -1.23
CA LEU A 67 -9.17 -16.93 -1.76
C LEU A 67 -7.69 -16.58 -1.97
N CYS A 68 -6.80 -17.49 -1.67
CA CYS A 68 -5.36 -17.34 -1.87
C CYS A 68 -4.74 -18.67 -2.27
N ASN A 69 -3.71 -18.62 -3.09
CA ASN A 69 -2.95 -19.79 -3.50
C ASN A 69 -1.83 -20.19 -2.52
N LEU A 70 -1.67 -19.43 -1.41
CA LEU A 70 -0.71 -19.72 -0.34
C LEU A 70 -1.41 -19.97 1.00
N ASN A 71 -0.66 -20.62 1.91
CA ASN A 71 -1.09 -20.89 3.29
C ASN A 71 -0.06 -20.37 4.30
N CYS A 72 0.21 -19.05 4.27
CA CYS A 72 1.24 -18.43 5.09
C CYS A 72 0.98 -18.63 6.59
N ARG A 73 2.04 -18.86 7.39
CA ARG A 73 1.92 -19.02 8.85
C ARG A 73 1.30 -17.83 9.55
N THR A 74 1.53 -16.62 9.01
CA THR A 74 1.08 -15.36 9.59
C THR A 74 -0.31 -14.94 9.14
N CYS A 75 -0.94 -15.73 8.27
CA CYS A 75 -2.23 -15.35 7.69
C CYS A 75 -3.36 -15.61 8.70
N ILE A 76 -4.06 -14.52 9.08
CA ILE A 76 -5.22 -14.60 9.97
C ILE A 76 -6.34 -15.49 9.39
N ARG A 77 -6.36 -15.67 8.07
CA ARG A 77 -7.31 -16.56 7.38
C ARG A 77 -7.24 -18.01 7.89
N ASN A 78 -6.10 -18.44 8.44
CA ASN A 78 -5.93 -19.77 9.03
C ASN A 78 -6.70 -19.96 10.35
N SER A 79 -7.15 -18.86 10.96
CA SER A 79 -7.95 -18.84 12.19
C SER A 79 -9.32 -18.18 11.99
N TRP A 80 -9.74 -18.01 10.73
CA TRP A 80 -11.00 -17.36 10.38
C TRP A 80 -11.95 -18.38 9.75
N GLU A 81 -13.19 -18.40 10.20
CA GLU A 81 -14.22 -19.35 9.74
C GLU A 81 -15.16 -18.77 8.67
N GLU A 82 -14.87 -17.56 8.16
CA GLU A 82 -15.71 -16.93 7.13
C GLU A 82 -15.68 -17.72 5.80
N PRO A 83 -16.78 -17.80 5.09
CA PRO A 83 -16.83 -18.46 3.80
C PRO A 83 -15.86 -17.86 2.78
N LEU A 84 -15.16 -18.71 2.06
CA LEU A 84 -14.27 -18.26 0.99
C LEU A 84 -15.09 -17.84 -0.24
N GLY A 85 -14.70 -16.69 -0.85
CA GLY A 85 -15.45 -16.15 -1.98
C GLY A 85 -14.68 -15.11 -2.77
N ARG A 86 -15.39 -14.57 -3.74
CA ARG A 86 -14.93 -13.47 -4.59
C ARG A 86 -15.96 -12.35 -4.59
N MET A 87 -15.52 -11.12 -4.67
CA MET A 87 -16.39 -9.99 -4.89
C MET A 87 -17.08 -10.13 -6.24
N SER A 88 -18.40 -9.95 -6.27
CA SER A 88 -19.14 -9.97 -7.52
C SER A 88 -18.90 -8.68 -8.31
N ASP A 89 -19.07 -8.74 -9.63
CA ASP A 89 -19.02 -7.56 -10.49
C ASP A 89 -20.03 -6.48 -10.05
N ALA A 90 -21.23 -6.88 -9.67
CA ALA A 90 -22.26 -5.95 -9.18
C ALA A 90 -21.83 -5.23 -7.89
N ALA A 91 -21.16 -5.93 -6.96
CA ALA A 91 -20.65 -5.30 -5.74
C ALA A 91 -19.54 -4.31 -6.06
N PHE A 92 -18.62 -4.65 -6.96
CA PHE A 92 -17.57 -3.73 -7.37
C PHE A 92 -18.11 -2.55 -8.19
N ALA A 93 -19.10 -2.76 -9.06
CA ALA A 93 -19.76 -1.70 -9.80
C ALA A 93 -20.35 -0.64 -8.86
N ARG A 94 -20.99 -1.08 -7.78
CA ARG A 94 -21.52 -0.17 -6.76
C ARG A 94 -20.44 0.67 -6.07
N ILE A 95 -19.30 0.06 -5.74
CA ILE A 95 -18.17 0.81 -5.18
C ILE A 95 -17.69 1.89 -6.15
N ILE A 96 -17.60 1.57 -7.44
CA ILE A 96 -17.17 2.53 -8.47
C ILE A 96 -18.18 3.67 -8.64
N GLU A 97 -19.49 3.38 -8.62
CA GLU A 97 -20.55 4.40 -8.66
C GLU A 97 -20.42 5.39 -7.47
N ASP A 98 -20.26 4.85 -6.26
CA ASP A 98 -20.10 5.66 -5.05
C ASP A 98 -18.81 6.50 -5.08
N VAL A 99 -17.71 5.93 -5.60
CA VAL A 99 -16.43 6.62 -5.76
C VAL A 99 -16.51 7.75 -6.78
N GLN A 100 -17.24 7.57 -7.89
CA GLN A 100 -17.40 8.60 -8.93
C GLN A 100 -18.17 9.83 -8.41
N ALA A 101 -18.98 9.66 -7.37
CA ALA A 101 -19.67 10.77 -6.72
C ALA A 101 -18.73 11.63 -5.83
N ILE A 102 -17.51 11.15 -5.55
CA ILE A 102 -16.51 11.85 -4.74
C ILE A 102 -15.71 12.81 -5.61
N SER A 103 -15.70 14.11 -5.24
CA SER A 103 -15.09 15.19 -6.02
C SER A 103 -13.59 15.39 -5.84
N TYR A 104 -12.93 14.63 -4.96
CA TYR A 104 -11.49 14.74 -4.66
C TYR A 104 -10.72 13.45 -4.96
N PRO A 105 -9.39 13.54 -5.12
CA PRO A 105 -8.57 12.36 -5.44
C PRO A 105 -8.66 11.29 -4.35
N LEU A 106 -8.99 10.07 -4.75
CA LEU A 106 -9.12 8.90 -3.89
C LEU A 106 -8.14 7.81 -4.31
N THR A 107 -7.68 7.04 -3.34
CA THR A 107 -6.90 5.82 -3.61
C THR A 107 -7.79 4.60 -3.41
N ILE A 108 -7.83 3.70 -4.40
CA ILE A 108 -8.33 2.34 -4.24
C ILE A 108 -7.13 1.42 -4.03
N PHE A 109 -7.14 0.68 -2.93
CA PHE A 109 -6.11 -0.30 -2.60
C PHE A 109 -6.71 -1.69 -2.67
N PHE A 110 -6.28 -2.46 -3.67
CA PHE A 110 -6.66 -3.87 -3.80
C PHE A 110 -5.78 -4.74 -2.92
N GLY A 111 -6.37 -5.33 -1.90
CA GLY A 111 -5.68 -6.14 -0.90
C GLY A 111 -6.67 -6.78 0.05
N GLY A 112 -6.16 -7.38 1.11
CA GLY A 112 -6.97 -8.03 2.14
C GLY A 112 -6.35 -9.35 2.56
N LEU A 113 -7.18 -10.32 2.88
CA LEU A 113 -6.78 -11.65 3.37
C LEU A 113 -6.43 -12.62 2.24
N GLY A 114 -7.03 -12.43 1.06
CA GLY A 114 -6.77 -13.23 -0.13
C GLY A 114 -5.57 -12.75 -0.94
N GLU A 115 -5.40 -13.38 -2.09
CA GLU A 115 -4.46 -12.92 -3.12
C GLU A 115 -5.25 -12.23 -4.24
N PRO A 116 -5.12 -10.90 -4.43
CA PRO A 116 -5.87 -10.19 -5.45
C PRO A 116 -5.69 -10.74 -6.86
N LEU A 117 -4.49 -11.20 -7.22
CA LEU A 117 -4.21 -11.79 -8.54
C LEU A 117 -4.91 -13.14 -8.75
N PHE A 118 -5.53 -13.69 -7.71
CA PHE A 118 -6.37 -14.89 -7.81
C PHE A 118 -7.81 -14.58 -8.24
N HIS A 119 -8.18 -13.30 -8.28
CA HIS A 119 -9.47 -12.86 -8.80
C HIS A 119 -9.43 -12.75 -10.34
N PRO A 120 -10.31 -13.43 -11.10
CA PRO A 120 -10.22 -13.49 -12.56
C PRO A 120 -10.38 -12.13 -13.24
N ALA A 121 -11.14 -11.21 -12.65
CA ALA A 121 -11.39 -9.88 -13.20
C ALA A 121 -10.49 -8.77 -12.59
N ILE A 122 -9.38 -9.10 -11.91
CA ILE A 122 -8.59 -8.09 -11.20
C ILE A 122 -8.04 -6.99 -12.12
N VAL A 123 -7.62 -7.34 -13.32
CA VAL A 123 -7.12 -6.38 -14.32
C VAL A 123 -8.22 -5.40 -14.74
N GLU A 124 -9.43 -5.91 -14.98
CA GLU A 124 -10.59 -5.08 -15.29
C GLU A 124 -10.98 -4.18 -14.10
N MET A 125 -10.93 -4.71 -12.88
CA MET A 125 -11.19 -3.91 -11.67
C MET A 125 -10.19 -2.76 -11.54
N VAL A 126 -8.90 -2.99 -11.84
CA VAL A 126 -7.87 -1.94 -11.88
C VAL A 126 -8.23 -0.89 -12.94
N ALA A 127 -8.56 -1.30 -14.17
CA ALA A 127 -8.92 -0.38 -15.24
C ALA A 127 -10.13 0.50 -14.87
N ARG A 128 -11.20 -0.10 -14.36
CA ARG A 128 -12.42 0.62 -13.94
C ARG A 128 -12.15 1.60 -12.78
N ALA A 129 -11.28 1.25 -11.85
CA ALA A 129 -10.86 2.17 -10.80
C ALA A 129 -10.04 3.36 -11.37
N LYS A 130 -9.23 3.13 -12.39
CA LYS A 130 -8.52 4.20 -13.11
C LYS A 130 -9.47 5.10 -13.89
N ASP A 131 -10.46 4.54 -14.57
CA ASP A 131 -11.50 5.31 -15.29
C ASP A 131 -12.29 6.19 -14.31
N ALA A 132 -12.48 5.75 -13.06
CA ALA A 132 -13.05 6.54 -11.98
C ALA A 132 -12.06 7.59 -11.38
N ARG A 133 -10.91 7.82 -12.03
CA ARG A 133 -9.85 8.78 -11.64
C ARG A 133 -9.20 8.50 -10.29
N CYS A 134 -9.25 7.27 -9.81
CA CYS A 134 -8.56 6.88 -8.58
C CYS A 134 -7.06 6.66 -8.82
N ARG A 135 -6.26 6.89 -7.77
CA ARG A 135 -4.96 6.24 -7.65
C ARG A 135 -5.21 4.77 -7.29
N VAL A 136 -4.59 3.85 -8.00
CA VAL A 136 -4.80 2.42 -7.81
C VAL A 136 -3.53 1.75 -7.30
N GLU A 137 -3.65 1.14 -6.16
CA GLU A 137 -2.59 0.35 -5.52
C GLU A 137 -3.06 -1.12 -5.40
N LEU A 138 -2.14 -2.06 -5.54
CA LEU A 138 -2.41 -3.49 -5.40
C LEU A 138 -1.31 -4.16 -4.60
N ILE A 139 -1.67 -5.00 -3.63
CA ILE A 139 -0.71 -5.85 -2.92
C ILE A 139 -0.84 -7.30 -3.39
N THR A 140 0.29 -7.97 -3.55
CA THR A 140 0.35 -9.38 -3.98
C THR A 140 1.44 -10.16 -3.25
N ASN A 141 1.26 -11.46 -3.14
CA ASN A 141 2.35 -12.36 -2.74
C ASN A 141 3.38 -12.59 -3.86
N GLY A 142 3.13 -12.10 -5.07
CA GLY A 142 4.03 -12.13 -6.21
C GLY A 142 4.13 -13.47 -6.95
N THR A 143 3.50 -14.54 -6.47
CA THR A 143 3.61 -15.87 -7.10
C THR A 143 2.83 -15.97 -8.42
N LEU A 144 1.73 -15.24 -8.53
CA LEU A 144 0.86 -15.20 -9.73
C LEU A 144 1.22 -14.05 -10.69
N LEU A 145 2.25 -13.28 -10.38
CA LEU A 145 2.71 -12.14 -11.18
C LEU A 145 3.48 -12.63 -12.42
N SER A 146 2.79 -13.27 -13.35
CA SER A 146 3.37 -13.71 -14.62
C SER A 146 3.77 -12.51 -15.50
N PRO A 147 4.62 -12.72 -16.53
CA PRO A 147 4.93 -11.66 -17.49
C PRO A 147 3.70 -11.07 -18.19
N GLN A 148 2.68 -11.88 -18.46
CA GLN A 148 1.43 -11.41 -19.06
C GLN A 148 0.63 -10.60 -18.05
N MET A 149 0.40 -11.10 -16.84
CA MET A 149 -0.27 -10.38 -15.76
C MET A 149 0.41 -9.03 -15.47
N SER A 150 1.74 -8.99 -15.52
CA SER A 150 2.53 -7.77 -15.35
C SER A 150 2.20 -6.72 -16.41
N LYS A 151 2.14 -7.12 -17.69
CA LYS A 151 1.78 -6.23 -18.81
C LYS A 151 0.34 -5.74 -18.69
N ASP A 152 -0.58 -6.63 -18.35
CA ASP A 152 -2.00 -6.32 -18.26
C ASP A 152 -2.29 -5.32 -17.11
N LEU A 153 -1.66 -5.48 -15.95
CA LEU A 153 -1.79 -4.55 -14.84
C LEU A 153 -1.21 -3.17 -15.17
N ILE A 154 -0.07 -3.12 -15.85
CA ILE A 154 0.55 -1.87 -16.29
C ILE A 154 -0.35 -1.18 -17.32
N ALA A 155 -0.86 -1.90 -18.31
CA ALA A 155 -1.77 -1.39 -19.34
C ALA A 155 -3.09 -0.91 -18.74
N ALA A 156 -3.59 -1.56 -17.68
CA ALA A 156 -4.78 -1.14 -16.94
C ALA A 156 -4.56 0.13 -16.10
N GLY A 157 -3.32 0.64 -16.03
CA GLY A 157 -3.01 1.89 -15.35
C GLY A 157 -2.73 1.75 -13.85
N LEU A 158 -2.28 0.58 -13.37
CA LEU A 158 -1.86 0.42 -11.98
C LEU A 158 -0.80 1.47 -11.60
N ASP A 159 -0.96 2.17 -10.47
CA ASP A 159 -0.01 3.19 -10.01
C ASP A 159 1.05 2.61 -9.07
N MET A 160 0.68 1.65 -8.23
CA MET A 160 1.58 1.07 -7.22
C MET A 160 1.35 -0.43 -7.06
N LEU A 161 2.42 -1.21 -7.21
CA LEU A 161 2.45 -2.63 -6.90
C LEU A 161 3.22 -2.87 -5.61
N TRP A 162 2.53 -3.34 -4.59
CA TRP A 162 3.13 -3.81 -3.35
C TRP A 162 3.38 -5.31 -3.41
N VAL A 163 4.60 -5.74 -3.09
CA VAL A 163 4.93 -7.18 -3.02
C VAL A 163 5.30 -7.55 -1.60
N SER A 164 4.64 -8.57 -1.08
CA SER A 164 4.88 -9.09 0.26
C SER A 164 6.11 -10.00 0.29
N LEU A 165 7.19 -9.59 0.96
CA LEU A 165 8.44 -10.32 1.08
C LEU A 165 8.83 -10.45 2.56
N ASP A 166 8.48 -11.57 3.20
CA ASP A 166 8.69 -11.80 4.64
C ASP A 166 9.97 -12.57 4.97
N GLY A 167 10.87 -12.71 4.01
CA GLY A 167 12.17 -13.35 4.19
C GLY A 167 13.14 -12.95 3.08
N ALA A 168 14.43 -12.93 3.40
CA ALA A 168 15.50 -12.52 2.48
C ALA A 168 16.27 -13.70 1.89
N THR A 169 16.09 -14.90 2.42
CA THR A 169 16.63 -16.15 1.90
C THR A 169 15.51 -17.10 1.51
N PRO A 170 15.77 -18.09 0.63
CA PRO A 170 14.77 -19.09 0.29
C PRO A 170 14.17 -19.78 1.52
N GLU A 171 15.01 -20.09 2.51
CA GLU A 171 14.63 -20.80 3.74
C GLU A 171 13.76 -19.92 4.64
N SER A 172 14.19 -18.70 4.95
CA SER A 172 13.43 -17.78 5.82
C SER A 172 12.12 -17.37 5.18
N TYR A 173 12.10 -17.19 3.85
CA TYR A 173 10.89 -16.85 3.10
C TYR A 173 9.88 -18.00 3.10
N SER A 174 10.32 -19.22 2.76
CA SER A 174 9.44 -20.39 2.67
C SER A 174 8.94 -20.85 4.04
N ASP A 175 9.66 -20.59 5.11
CA ASP A 175 9.20 -20.88 6.49
C ASP A 175 7.96 -20.06 6.87
N ILE A 176 7.82 -18.86 6.33
CA ILE A 176 6.68 -17.98 6.61
C ILE A 176 5.61 -18.08 5.51
N ARG A 177 6.03 -18.01 4.26
CA ARG A 177 5.17 -18.02 3.07
C ARG A 177 5.03 -19.42 2.50
N LEU A 178 4.32 -20.29 3.25
CA LEU A 178 4.15 -21.71 2.88
C LEU A 178 3.52 -21.83 1.49
N GLY A 179 4.19 -22.57 0.62
CA GLY A 179 3.79 -22.76 -0.78
C GLY A 179 4.43 -21.77 -1.76
N ALA A 180 5.23 -20.82 -1.29
CA ALA A 180 5.94 -19.87 -2.15
C ALA A 180 7.45 -20.14 -2.19
N CYS A 181 8.08 -19.76 -3.32
CA CYS A 181 9.51 -19.87 -3.58
C CYS A 181 10.10 -18.49 -3.86
N LEU A 182 11.02 -18.01 -3.01
CA LEU A 182 11.58 -16.65 -3.13
C LEU A 182 12.25 -16.39 -4.49
N PRO A 183 13.10 -17.27 -5.04
CA PRO A 183 13.69 -17.08 -6.37
C PRO A 183 12.65 -16.84 -7.47
N GLN A 184 11.52 -17.57 -7.45
CA GLN A 184 10.43 -17.38 -8.42
C GLN A 184 9.78 -16.03 -8.26
N VAL A 185 9.48 -15.60 -7.03
CA VAL A 185 8.88 -14.28 -6.76
C VAL A 185 9.82 -13.16 -7.20
N LEU A 186 11.13 -13.28 -6.93
CA LEU A 186 12.12 -12.30 -7.39
C LEU A 186 12.22 -12.24 -8.92
N GLN A 187 12.12 -13.39 -9.60
CA GLN A 187 12.07 -13.45 -11.06
C GLN A 187 10.82 -12.74 -11.60
N ASN A 188 9.66 -12.98 -10.99
CA ASN A 188 8.40 -12.32 -11.37
C ASN A 188 8.49 -10.80 -11.18
N ILE A 189 9.04 -10.31 -10.07
CA ILE A 189 9.29 -8.88 -9.86
C ILE A 189 10.25 -8.34 -10.92
N GLY A 190 11.28 -9.10 -11.28
CA GLY A 190 12.22 -8.74 -12.35
C GLY A 190 11.52 -8.57 -13.71
N ALA A 191 10.60 -9.48 -14.05
CA ALA A 191 9.78 -9.41 -15.26
C ALA A 191 8.83 -8.19 -15.24
N PHE A 192 8.19 -7.91 -14.11
CA PHE A 192 7.36 -6.72 -13.94
C PHE A 192 8.16 -5.44 -14.14
N ARG A 193 9.37 -5.35 -13.57
CA ARG A 193 10.27 -4.20 -13.77
C ARG A 193 10.68 -4.01 -15.23
N ALA A 194 10.93 -5.11 -15.95
CA ALA A 194 11.25 -5.05 -17.37
C ALA A 194 10.03 -4.53 -18.18
N ALA A 195 8.83 -5.04 -17.91
CA ALA A 195 7.61 -4.59 -18.56
C ALA A 195 7.34 -3.09 -18.27
N ARG A 196 7.50 -2.67 -17.01
CA ARG A 196 7.35 -1.26 -16.59
C ARG A 196 8.27 -0.31 -17.35
N ARG A 197 9.54 -0.71 -17.59
CA ARG A 197 10.50 0.14 -18.31
C ARG A 197 10.16 0.33 -19.78
N ALA A 198 9.42 -0.61 -20.34
CA ALA A 198 8.97 -0.58 -21.73
C ALA A 198 7.62 0.15 -21.90
N ALA A 199 6.98 0.54 -20.82
CA ALA A 199 5.69 1.22 -20.82
C ALA A 199 5.85 2.73 -20.61
N ASP A 200 4.94 3.50 -21.20
CA ASP A 200 4.88 4.96 -21.00
C ASP A 200 4.38 5.33 -19.59
N HIS A 201 3.58 4.45 -18.98
CA HIS A 201 3.06 4.63 -17.62
C HIS A 201 4.04 4.11 -16.56
N GLN A 202 4.39 4.98 -15.60
CA GLN A 202 5.34 4.65 -14.54
C GLN A 202 4.61 4.08 -13.32
N VAL A 203 4.69 2.75 -13.16
CA VAL A 203 4.18 2.06 -11.96
C VAL A 203 5.25 2.05 -10.87
N GLU A 204 4.92 2.43 -9.67
CA GLU A 204 5.79 2.28 -8.52
C GLU A 204 5.80 0.83 -8.02
N ILE A 205 6.92 0.37 -7.43
CA ILE A 205 7.02 -0.94 -6.79
C ILE A 205 7.37 -0.72 -5.33
N GLY A 206 6.64 -1.36 -4.45
CA GLY A 206 6.91 -1.37 -3.02
C GLY A 206 7.09 -2.77 -2.46
N ILE A 207 7.81 -2.88 -1.36
CA ILE A 207 7.98 -4.10 -0.58
C ILE A 207 7.24 -3.92 0.73
N VAL A 208 6.41 -4.91 1.08
CA VAL A 208 5.81 -5.05 2.40
C VAL A 208 6.49 -6.19 3.12
N PHE A 209 7.02 -5.91 4.30
CA PHE A 209 7.68 -6.87 5.17
C PHE A 209 7.00 -6.89 6.52
N VAL A 210 6.42 -8.02 6.90
CA VAL A 210 5.84 -8.20 8.23
C VAL A 210 6.95 -8.61 9.19
N ALA A 211 7.40 -7.68 10.03
CA ALA A 211 8.46 -7.93 10.99
C ALA A 211 7.99 -8.80 12.14
N MET A 212 8.65 -9.92 12.33
CA MET A 212 8.40 -10.87 13.40
C MET A 212 9.71 -11.27 14.08
N LYS A 213 9.61 -11.83 15.27
CA LYS A 213 10.78 -12.32 16.02
C LYS A 213 11.65 -13.29 15.20
N ARG A 214 11.01 -14.12 14.33
CA ARG A 214 11.70 -15.14 13.52
C ARG A 214 12.37 -14.62 12.25
N ASN A 215 11.98 -13.44 11.75
CA ASN A 215 12.51 -12.92 10.48
C ASN A 215 13.13 -11.52 10.58
N ILE A 216 13.13 -10.91 11.76
CA ILE A 216 13.66 -9.53 11.93
C ILE A 216 15.13 -9.42 11.50
N GLY A 217 15.90 -10.51 11.62
CA GLY A 217 17.28 -10.59 11.15
C GLY A 217 17.45 -10.43 9.63
N ASP A 218 16.39 -10.65 8.86
CA ASP A 218 16.39 -10.50 7.40
C ASP A 218 16.22 -9.05 6.95
N LEU A 219 15.75 -8.16 7.83
CA LEU A 219 15.44 -6.77 7.50
C LEU A 219 16.61 -6.04 6.78
N PRO A 220 17.87 -6.15 7.21
CA PRO A 220 18.98 -5.51 6.49
C PRO A 220 19.17 -6.03 5.06
N ALA A 221 18.85 -7.31 4.81
CA ALA A 221 18.95 -7.90 3.47
C ALA A 221 17.76 -7.47 2.59
N ILE A 222 16.56 -7.36 3.15
CA ILE A 222 15.38 -6.79 2.47
C ILE A 222 15.63 -5.32 2.07
N LEU A 223 16.25 -4.53 2.94
CA LEU A 223 16.64 -3.15 2.63
C LEU A 223 17.62 -3.05 1.45
N ARG A 224 18.59 -3.96 1.36
CA ARG A 224 19.50 -4.07 0.20
C ARG A 224 18.76 -4.53 -1.07
N LEU A 225 17.82 -5.44 -0.93
CA LEU A 225 16.99 -5.91 -2.03
C LEU A 225 16.14 -4.79 -2.62
N ARG A 226 15.57 -3.91 -1.80
CA ARG A 226 14.89 -2.69 -2.20
C ARG A 226 15.69 -1.88 -3.24
N THR A 227 16.95 -1.61 -2.95
CA THR A 227 17.83 -0.85 -3.85
C THR A 227 18.01 -1.55 -5.19
N ARG A 228 18.22 -2.87 -5.17
CA ARG A 228 18.34 -3.69 -6.39
C ARG A 228 17.06 -3.71 -7.22
N LEU A 229 15.92 -3.71 -6.55
CA LEU A 229 14.60 -3.73 -7.20
C LEU A 229 14.10 -2.34 -7.60
N SER A 230 14.78 -1.26 -7.24
CA SER A 230 14.30 0.12 -7.39
C SER A 230 12.88 0.27 -6.82
N ALA A 231 12.67 -0.33 -5.65
CA ALA A 231 11.40 -0.38 -4.97
C ALA A 231 11.36 0.60 -3.78
N THR A 232 10.19 1.06 -3.41
CA THR A 232 9.92 1.74 -2.13
C THR A 232 9.70 0.69 -1.04
N ILE A 233 9.94 1.01 0.22
CA ILE A 233 9.49 0.19 1.34
C ILE A 233 8.34 0.94 2.00
N SER A 234 7.25 0.23 2.28
CA SER A 234 6.19 0.78 3.12
C SER A 234 6.74 0.99 4.52
N ASP A 235 6.58 2.20 5.06
CA ASP A 235 6.86 2.49 6.47
C ASP A 235 5.86 1.81 7.41
N SER A 236 4.85 1.13 6.83
CA SER A 236 3.85 0.37 7.57
C SER A 236 4.38 -1.01 7.89
N VAL A 237 5.04 -1.14 9.03
CA VAL A 237 5.34 -2.43 9.62
C VAL A 237 4.06 -2.94 10.29
N TRP A 238 3.32 -3.80 9.61
CA TRP A 238 2.15 -4.45 10.19
C TRP A 238 2.62 -5.67 10.99
N GLY A 239 2.60 -5.55 12.31
CA GLY A 239 2.73 -6.71 13.20
C GLY A 239 1.34 -7.15 13.61
N CYS A 240 0.83 -8.24 13.08
CA CYS A 240 -0.31 -8.93 13.63
C CYS A 240 0.01 -10.42 13.70
N SER A 241 0.06 -10.97 14.90
CA SER A 241 -0.04 -12.40 15.13
C SER A 241 -0.95 -12.62 16.34
N PRO A 242 -1.97 -13.45 16.22
CA PRO A 242 -2.76 -13.88 17.37
C PRO A 242 -2.02 -14.87 18.27
N THR A 243 -0.81 -15.30 17.90
CA THR A 243 0.01 -16.20 18.70
C THR A 243 1.08 -15.44 19.46
N SER A 244 1.47 -15.94 20.64
CA SER A 244 2.38 -15.35 21.64
C SER A 244 3.80 -14.97 21.14
N GLU A 245 4.08 -15.09 19.85
CA GLU A 245 5.38 -14.84 19.24
C GLU A 245 5.50 -13.45 18.55
N ALA A 246 4.42 -12.67 18.44
CA ALA A 246 4.47 -11.36 17.82
C ALA A 246 4.67 -10.25 18.85
N SER A 247 5.84 -9.63 18.83
CA SER A 247 6.07 -8.36 19.50
C SER A 247 5.83 -7.21 18.54
N TRP A 248 5.02 -6.25 18.94
CA TRP A 248 4.73 -5.03 18.20
C TRP A 248 5.96 -4.12 18.15
N VAL A 249 6.41 -3.77 16.97
CA VAL A 249 7.29 -2.62 16.76
C VAL A 249 6.47 -1.56 16.04
N ALA A 250 5.83 -0.69 16.83
CA ALA A 250 5.16 0.49 16.31
C ALA A 250 6.19 1.63 16.22
N ASN A 251 6.52 2.06 15.01
CA ASN A 251 7.15 3.35 14.78
C ASN A 251 6.18 4.23 14.00
N GLY A 252 5.63 5.24 14.67
CA GLY A 252 5.21 6.48 14.05
C GLY A 252 3.73 6.73 13.83
N MET A 253 2.80 6.13 14.59
CA MET A 253 1.47 6.71 14.75
C MET A 253 1.13 6.76 16.23
N GLY A 254 1.03 7.99 16.77
CA GLY A 254 0.61 8.25 18.14
C GLY A 254 -0.82 7.77 18.37
N MET A 255 -0.96 6.56 18.89
CA MET A 255 -2.19 6.14 19.53
C MET A 255 -1.98 6.30 21.05
N SER A 256 -2.62 7.30 21.61
CA SER A 256 -2.70 7.48 23.07
C SER A 256 -3.36 6.23 23.66
N ARG A 257 -2.64 5.56 24.56
CA ARG A 257 -3.23 4.53 25.41
C ARG A 257 -4.12 5.22 26.45
N SER A 258 -5.43 5.09 26.32
CA SER A 258 -6.30 5.12 27.48
C SER A 258 -6.25 3.73 28.12
N ARG A 259 -5.69 3.63 29.30
CA ARG A 259 -5.81 2.45 30.18
C ARG A 259 -7.13 2.53 30.94
N PRO A 260 -7.73 1.37 31.28
CA PRO A 260 -8.84 1.34 32.25
C PRO A 260 -8.41 1.76 33.64
#